data_cfdb828a42b261bdbd26992d545d9b4a
#
_entry.id   cfdb828a42b261bdbd26992d545d9b4a
#
_cell.length_a   1.000
_cell.length_b   1.000
_cell.length_c   1.000
_cell.angle_alpha   90.00
_cell.angle_beta   90.00
_cell.angle_gamma   90.00
#
_symmetry.space_group_name_H-M   'P 1'
#
loop_
_entity.id
_entity.type
_entity.pdbx_description
1 polymer ?
#
loop_
_entity_poly.entity_id
_entity_poly.type
_entity_poly.pdbx_seq_one_letter_code
_entity_poly.pdbx_strand_id
1 'polypeptide(L)'
;MDPVVRPEVHDTYWRFAARRHEIFLKRFERDPDPWGDDEILRRYKFCNTYRAADRVSQYMIQEVIYGGGAGDLAPEDIFLRIVLFRLFSKEATWDALEEATGGVRRETLDVEALGDMLEDLRTRGPIYTAAFILAAPSSYRHKAKHRNHLALVADMFRKGGFGAELGRAQSLDEVFAALTAYPGIGPFLGYQIAIDLNYSAELDFDENEFTVAGPGALRGIEKVFSDTAGQSPENLIMRMVERQEEEFARLGLKFDGLFDRPLKAIDCQGLFCETDKYSRVAFPQLKSNRVRIKQEFAPSNSRLELFFPPKWEINENVAAAESERREFPGFGIGLGDPEETAVQMQLDDSRLRVVSGAPGGGRDEAESSTLGTLRRVAS
;
A
#
# COMPACT_ATOMS: atom_id res chain seq x y z
N MET A 1 -13.33 -28.92 15.66
CA MET A 1 -12.05 -28.87 16.39
C MET A 1 -11.49 -27.46 16.25
N ASP A 2 -10.84 -26.94 17.29
CA ASP A 2 -10.16 -25.64 17.19
C ASP A 2 -8.84 -25.77 16.44
N PRO A 3 -8.45 -24.78 15.67
CA PRO A 3 -7.14 -24.75 15.00
C PRO A 3 -6.03 -24.66 16.05
N VAL A 4 -4.89 -25.28 15.75
CA VAL A 4 -3.71 -25.29 16.61
C VAL A 4 -2.73 -24.24 16.16
N VAL A 5 -2.45 -23.25 16.99
CA VAL A 5 -1.49 -22.19 16.70
C VAL A 5 -0.05 -22.62 17.00
N ARG A 6 0.93 -21.97 16.37
CA ARG A 6 2.30 -21.91 16.87
C ARG A 6 2.41 -20.70 17.81
N PRO A 7 2.51 -20.90 19.12
CA PRO A 7 2.34 -19.82 20.11
C PRO A 7 3.23 -18.61 19.83
N GLU A 8 4.52 -18.82 19.54
CA GLU A 8 5.47 -17.72 19.30
C GLU A 8 5.12 -16.90 18.07
N VAL A 9 4.62 -17.52 16.99
CA VAL A 9 4.27 -16.83 15.75
C VAL A 9 2.90 -16.16 15.89
N HIS A 10 1.96 -16.82 16.60
CA HIS A 10 0.65 -16.25 16.90
C HIS A 10 0.78 -15.00 17.79
N ASP A 11 1.60 -15.08 18.84
CA ASP A 11 1.88 -13.90 19.67
C ASP A 11 2.58 -12.80 18.87
N THR A 12 3.47 -13.17 17.94
CA THR A 12 4.13 -12.21 17.04
C THR A 12 3.13 -11.49 16.13
N TYR A 13 2.10 -12.16 15.63
CA TYR A 13 1.05 -11.53 14.83
C TYR A 13 0.41 -10.35 15.58
N TRP A 14 0.02 -10.55 16.83
CA TRP A 14 -0.63 -9.53 17.66
C TRP A 14 0.35 -8.43 18.12
N ARG A 15 1.57 -8.83 18.51
CA ARG A 15 2.62 -7.87 18.86
C ARG A 15 3.01 -7.01 17.67
N PHE A 16 3.10 -7.59 16.48
CA PHE A 16 3.35 -6.85 15.24
C PHE A 16 2.21 -5.84 14.99
N ALA A 17 0.96 -6.26 15.11
CA ALA A 17 -0.19 -5.37 14.92
C ALA A 17 -0.12 -4.15 15.84
N ALA A 18 0.09 -4.37 17.14
CA ALA A 18 0.17 -3.29 18.13
C ALA A 18 1.37 -2.38 17.89
N ARG A 19 2.60 -2.94 17.74
CA ARG A 19 3.82 -2.14 17.54
C ARG A 19 3.80 -1.35 16.24
N ARG A 20 3.30 -1.96 15.16
CA ARG A 20 3.22 -1.27 13.87
C ARG A 20 2.19 -0.14 13.89
N HIS A 21 1.11 -0.31 14.64
CA HIS A 21 0.11 0.73 14.86
C HIS A 21 0.68 1.86 15.74
N GLU A 22 1.38 1.53 16.82
CA GLU A 22 2.07 2.51 17.66
C GLU A 22 3.05 3.37 16.86
N ILE A 23 3.84 2.77 15.97
CA ILE A 23 4.73 3.51 15.05
C ILE A 23 3.92 4.47 14.16
N PHE A 24 2.75 4.06 13.68
CA PHE A 24 1.89 4.92 12.88
C PHE A 24 1.36 6.11 13.69
N LEU A 25 0.87 5.87 14.90
CA LEU A 25 0.38 6.93 15.80
C LEU A 25 1.49 7.91 16.18
N LYS A 26 2.68 7.44 16.59
CA LYS A 26 3.83 8.30 16.90
C LYS A 26 4.23 9.18 15.71
N ARG A 27 4.20 8.65 14.50
CA ARG A 27 4.43 9.45 13.29
C ARG A 27 3.33 10.49 13.06
N PHE A 28 2.09 10.13 13.29
CA PHE A 28 0.96 11.06 13.23
C PHE A 28 1.08 12.14 14.29
N GLU A 29 1.49 11.78 15.50
CA GLU A 29 1.77 12.69 16.63
C GLU A 29 3.08 13.48 16.46
N ARG A 30 3.86 13.22 15.43
CA ARG A 30 5.17 13.84 15.15
C ARG A 30 6.22 13.61 16.21
N ASP A 31 6.15 12.49 16.90
CA ASP A 31 7.21 12.10 17.80
C ASP A 31 8.55 11.94 17.03
N PRO A 32 9.67 12.25 17.66
CA PRO A 32 10.96 12.04 17.04
C PRO A 32 11.25 10.55 16.85
N ASP A 33 11.93 10.19 15.74
CA ASP A 33 12.51 8.85 15.55
C ASP A 33 13.58 8.58 16.63
N PRO A 34 13.68 7.36 17.19
CA PRO A 34 13.02 6.12 16.76
C PRO A 34 11.63 5.92 17.38
N TRP A 35 10.65 5.51 16.56
CA TRP A 35 9.27 5.30 17.00
C TRP A 35 9.01 3.96 17.70
N GLY A 36 10.03 3.09 17.80
CA GLY A 36 9.93 1.80 18.49
C GLY A 36 11.28 1.14 18.66
N ASP A 37 11.33 0.06 19.44
CA ASP A 37 12.52 -0.72 19.79
C ASP A 37 12.69 -1.99 18.93
N ASP A 38 11.73 -2.34 18.10
CA ASP A 38 11.77 -3.55 17.25
C ASP A 38 12.72 -3.35 16.06
N GLU A 39 13.85 -4.05 16.08
CA GLU A 39 14.90 -3.94 15.06
C GLU A 39 14.42 -4.33 13.65
N ILE A 40 13.46 -5.28 13.54
CA ILE A 40 12.93 -5.72 12.26
C ILE A 40 12.02 -4.63 11.68
N LEU A 41 11.17 -4.00 12.50
CA LEU A 41 10.31 -2.89 12.09
C LEU A 41 11.13 -1.63 11.76
N ARG A 42 12.21 -1.39 12.46
CA ARG A 42 13.13 -0.27 12.18
C ARG A 42 13.91 -0.45 10.90
N ARG A 43 14.25 -1.67 10.54
CA ARG A 43 15.07 -1.95 9.36
C ARG A 43 14.28 -2.11 8.08
N TYR A 44 13.10 -2.71 8.15
CA TYR A 44 12.35 -3.08 6.94
C TYR A 44 11.02 -2.35 6.83
N LYS A 45 10.62 -2.08 5.58
CA LYS A 45 9.34 -1.44 5.28
C LYS A 45 8.20 -2.46 5.40
N PHE A 46 7.20 -2.13 6.21
CA PHE A 46 5.95 -2.87 6.38
C PHE A 46 4.75 -1.97 6.08
N CYS A 47 3.63 -2.57 5.70
CA CYS A 47 2.35 -1.86 5.66
C CYS A 47 1.90 -1.44 7.06
N ASN A 48 1.01 -0.47 7.14
CA ASN A 48 0.33 -0.14 8.38
C ASN A 48 -0.57 -1.29 8.82
N THR A 49 -0.90 -1.32 10.10
CA THR A 49 -1.84 -2.29 10.68
C THR A 49 -3.21 -2.17 10.03
N TYR A 50 -3.66 -0.93 9.80
CA TYR A 50 -4.88 -0.62 9.05
C TYR A 50 -4.55 -0.28 7.61
N ARG A 51 -5.14 -1.02 6.68
CA ARG A 51 -4.93 -0.83 5.24
C ARG A 51 -5.29 0.59 4.78
N ALA A 52 -6.37 1.15 5.30
CA ALA A 52 -6.79 2.50 4.96
C ALA A 52 -5.79 3.59 5.37
N ALA A 53 -4.95 3.32 6.37
CA ALA A 53 -3.91 4.24 6.85
C ALA A 53 -2.60 4.16 6.03
N ASP A 54 -2.48 3.27 5.05
CA ASP A 54 -1.33 3.24 4.14
C ASP A 54 -1.36 4.45 3.19
N ARG A 55 -0.19 4.99 2.86
CA ARG A 55 -0.01 6.19 2.02
C ARG A 55 -0.83 6.16 0.72
N VAL A 56 -0.78 5.04 0.00
CA VAL A 56 -1.51 4.90 -1.28
C VAL A 56 -3.03 4.83 -1.04
N SER A 57 -3.48 4.22 0.06
CA SER A 57 -4.89 4.19 0.42
C SER A 57 -5.37 5.57 0.87
N GLN A 58 -4.56 6.30 1.64
CA GLN A 58 -4.87 7.67 2.04
C GLN A 58 -4.99 8.60 0.81
N TYR A 59 -4.04 8.52 -0.12
CA TYR A 59 -4.13 9.27 -1.37
C TYR A 59 -5.40 8.91 -2.16
N MET A 60 -5.72 7.61 -2.27
CA MET A 60 -6.93 7.16 -2.96
C MET A 60 -8.20 7.71 -2.29
N ILE A 61 -8.28 7.65 -0.97
CA ILE A 61 -9.45 8.15 -0.24
C ILE A 61 -9.57 9.67 -0.44
N GLN A 62 -8.49 10.42 -0.21
CA GLN A 62 -8.51 11.88 -0.23
C GLN A 62 -8.68 12.44 -1.65
N GLU A 63 -7.92 11.97 -2.62
CA GLU A 63 -7.84 12.60 -3.95
C GLU A 63 -8.70 11.90 -5.00
N VAL A 64 -8.83 10.57 -4.93
CA VAL A 64 -9.55 9.81 -5.96
C VAL A 64 -11.03 9.70 -5.63
N ILE A 65 -11.37 9.40 -4.36
CA ILE A 65 -12.75 9.13 -3.93
C ILE A 65 -13.48 10.42 -3.54
N TYR A 66 -12.84 11.24 -2.68
CA TYR A 66 -13.50 12.39 -2.06
C TYR A 66 -12.93 13.75 -2.51
N GLY A 67 -11.81 13.78 -3.24
CA GLY A 67 -11.16 14.99 -3.73
C GLY A 67 -11.61 15.43 -5.13
N GLY A 68 -11.07 16.56 -5.59
CA GLY A 68 -11.15 16.98 -6.99
C GLY A 68 -12.56 17.19 -7.57
N GLY A 69 -13.54 17.61 -6.77
CA GLY A 69 -14.94 17.78 -7.23
C GLY A 69 -15.72 16.46 -7.32
N ALA A 70 -15.27 15.43 -6.64
CA ALA A 70 -15.92 14.11 -6.62
C ALA A 70 -17.37 14.17 -6.10
N GLY A 71 -17.72 15.15 -5.27
CA GLY A 71 -19.08 15.32 -4.75
C GLY A 71 -20.15 15.58 -5.82
N ASP A 72 -19.75 16.00 -7.01
CA ASP A 72 -20.66 16.26 -8.15
C ASP A 72 -20.66 15.11 -9.18
N LEU A 73 -19.91 14.02 -8.93
CA LEU A 73 -19.80 12.89 -9.84
C LEU A 73 -20.94 11.90 -9.66
N ALA A 74 -21.33 11.27 -10.76
CA ALA A 74 -22.23 10.11 -10.68
C ALA A 74 -21.53 8.92 -9.99
N PRO A 75 -22.27 8.05 -9.27
CA PRO A 75 -21.71 6.87 -8.60
C PRO A 75 -20.78 6.04 -9.50
N GLU A 76 -21.18 5.84 -10.75
CA GLU A 76 -20.40 5.06 -11.70
C GLU A 76 -19.07 5.72 -12.09
N ASP A 77 -18.97 7.04 -12.00
CA ASP A 77 -17.71 7.76 -12.23
C ASP A 77 -16.77 7.61 -11.03
N ILE A 78 -17.31 7.61 -9.81
CA ILE A 78 -16.55 7.28 -8.60
C ILE A 78 -15.97 5.85 -8.69
N PHE A 79 -16.80 4.89 -9.08
CA PHE A 79 -16.34 3.49 -9.25
C PHE A 79 -15.26 3.38 -10.33
N LEU A 80 -15.42 4.06 -11.46
CA LEU A 80 -14.40 4.11 -12.51
C LEU A 80 -13.06 4.66 -11.98
N ARG A 81 -13.10 5.77 -11.27
CA ARG A 81 -11.93 6.41 -10.67
C ARG A 81 -11.18 5.42 -9.75
N ILE A 82 -11.90 4.74 -8.86
CA ILE A 82 -11.33 3.78 -7.91
C ILE A 82 -10.67 2.60 -8.64
N VAL A 83 -11.37 1.99 -9.58
CA VAL A 83 -10.83 0.85 -10.36
C VAL A 83 -9.60 1.27 -11.15
N LEU A 84 -9.69 2.39 -11.87
CA LEU A 84 -8.58 2.90 -12.68
C LEU A 84 -7.36 3.22 -11.81
N PHE A 85 -7.54 3.92 -10.70
CA PHE A 85 -6.45 4.19 -9.76
C PHE A 85 -5.82 2.90 -9.23
N ARG A 86 -6.63 1.92 -8.80
CA ARG A 86 -6.11 0.66 -8.23
C ARG A 86 -5.25 -0.11 -9.22
N LEU A 87 -5.56 -0.08 -10.50
CA LEU A 87 -4.77 -0.76 -11.53
C LEU A 87 -3.33 -0.21 -11.66
N PHE A 88 -3.11 1.05 -11.40
CA PHE A 88 -1.79 1.69 -11.40
C PHE A 88 -1.20 1.82 -10.00
N SER A 89 -2.02 2.12 -9.01
CA SER A 89 -1.69 2.36 -7.60
C SER A 89 -0.50 3.33 -7.43
N LYS A 90 -0.46 4.38 -8.24
CA LYS A 90 0.63 5.35 -8.28
C LYS A 90 0.09 6.77 -8.44
N GLU A 91 0.38 7.61 -7.45
CA GLU A 91 -0.08 8.99 -7.32
C GLU A 91 0.24 9.82 -8.57
N ALA A 92 1.51 9.93 -8.94
CA ALA A 92 1.91 10.72 -10.12
C ALA A 92 1.29 10.24 -11.46
N THR A 93 0.87 8.97 -11.54
CA THR A 93 0.14 8.48 -12.72
C THR A 93 -1.31 8.93 -12.68
N TRP A 94 -1.91 8.96 -11.50
CA TRP A 94 -3.25 9.49 -11.31
C TRP A 94 -3.32 10.98 -11.62
N ASP A 95 -2.37 11.78 -11.08
CA ASP A 95 -2.28 13.22 -11.34
C ASP A 95 -2.22 13.50 -12.86
N ALA A 96 -1.40 12.73 -13.58
CA ALA A 96 -1.29 12.85 -15.04
C ALA A 96 -2.58 12.46 -15.77
N LEU A 97 -3.34 11.46 -15.27
CA LEU A 97 -4.64 11.09 -15.84
C LEU A 97 -5.69 12.16 -15.59
N GLU A 98 -5.75 12.73 -14.39
CA GLU A 98 -6.65 13.85 -14.05
C GLU A 98 -6.35 15.09 -14.91
N GLU A 99 -5.08 15.46 -15.06
CA GLU A 99 -4.65 16.59 -15.89
C GLU A 99 -5.02 16.37 -17.36
N ALA A 100 -4.72 15.20 -17.91
CA ALA A 100 -4.96 14.90 -19.32
C ALA A 100 -6.44 14.85 -19.68
N THR A 101 -7.32 14.53 -18.73
CA THR A 101 -8.76 14.40 -18.95
C THR A 101 -9.55 15.64 -18.53
N GLY A 102 -8.94 16.53 -17.74
CA GLY A 102 -9.67 17.62 -17.06
C GLY A 102 -10.66 17.09 -16.02
N GLY A 103 -10.33 15.91 -15.42
CA GLY A 103 -11.16 15.14 -14.51
C GLY A 103 -11.59 13.81 -15.11
N VAL A 104 -11.17 12.71 -14.44
CA VAL A 104 -11.47 11.34 -14.90
C VAL A 104 -12.94 11.03 -14.70
N ARG A 105 -13.65 10.80 -15.82
CA ARG A 105 -15.09 10.43 -15.90
C ARG A 105 -15.29 9.48 -17.08
N ARG A 106 -16.42 8.78 -17.14
CA ARG A 106 -16.75 7.90 -18.28
C ARG A 106 -16.76 8.64 -19.62
N GLU A 107 -17.21 9.88 -19.63
CA GLU A 107 -17.29 10.74 -20.82
C GLU A 107 -15.90 11.20 -21.30
N THR A 108 -14.94 11.41 -20.38
CA THR A 108 -13.58 11.84 -20.68
C THR A 108 -12.61 10.68 -20.93
N LEU A 109 -13.07 9.43 -20.79
CA LEU A 109 -12.25 8.23 -20.92
C LEU A 109 -11.95 7.92 -22.41
N ASP A 110 -10.96 8.61 -23.00
CA ASP A 110 -10.39 8.26 -24.29
C ASP A 110 -9.20 7.31 -24.11
N VAL A 111 -9.46 6.00 -24.27
CA VAL A 111 -8.46 4.96 -23.98
C VAL A 111 -7.27 5.00 -24.94
N GLU A 112 -7.43 5.49 -26.18
CA GLU A 112 -6.31 5.61 -27.12
C GLU A 112 -5.43 6.81 -26.74
N ALA A 113 -6.01 7.98 -26.56
CA ALA A 113 -5.28 9.17 -26.12
C ALA A 113 -4.58 8.96 -24.76
N LEU A 114 -5.26 8.34 -23.79
CA LEU A 114 -4.66 8.00 -22.50
C LEU A 114 -3.58 6.93 -22.63
N GLY A 115 -3.75 5.99 -23.56
CA GLY A 115 -2.73 4.99 -23.87
C GLY A 115 -1.44 5.60 -24.40
N ASP A 116 -1.53 6.60 -25.28
CA ASP A 116 -0.38 7.33 -25.84
C ASP A 116 0.29 8.19 -24.77
N MET A 117 -0.49 8.90 -23.96
CA MET A 117 0.00 9.71 -22.84
C MET A 117 0.75 8.84 -21.81
N LEU A 118 0.21 7.69 -21.44
CA LEU A 118 0.87 6.77 -20.51
C LEU A 118 2.12 6.13 -21.10
N GLU A 119 2.19 5.89 -22.42
CA GLU A 119 3.41 5.43 -23.08
C GLU A 119 4.50 6.50 -23.00
N ASP A 120 4.15 7.77 -23.22
CA ASP A 120 5.08 8.89 -23.08
C ASP A 120 5.54 9.07 -21.62
N LEU A 121 4.59 9.03 -20.67
CA LEU A 121 4.91 9.11 -19.24
C LEU A 121 5.86 7.99 -18.80
N ARG A 122 5.69 6.78 -19.34
CA ARG A 122 6.53 5.62 -19.06
C ARG A 122 7.99 5.82 -19.50
N THR A 123 8.25 6.65 -20.51
CA THR A 123 9.62 6.96 -20.91
C THR A 123 10.37 7.79 -19.88
N ARG A 124 9.63 8.54 -19.05
CA ARG A 124 10.15 9.41 -17.98
C ARG A 124 10.26 8.70 -16.64
N GLY A 125 9.59 7.57 -16.48
CA GLY A 125 9.63 6.79 -15.23
C GLY A 125 8.56 5.69 -15.14
N PRO A 126 8.55 4.93 -14.04
CA PRO A 126 7.57 3.87 -13.85
C PRO A 126 6.17 4.47 -13.63
N ILE A 127 5.18 3.98 -14.38
CA ILE A 127 3.76 4.37 -14.25
C ILE A 127 2.96 3.45 -13.30
N TYR A 128 3.59 2.43 -12.74
CA TYR A 128 3.00 1.52 -11.76
C TYR A 128 3.75 1.57 -10.45
N THR A 129 3.05 1.30 -9.36
CA THR A 129 3.71 1.09 -8.07
C THR A 129 4.60 -0.16 -8.12
N ALA A 130 5.74 -0.10 -7.41
CA ALA A 130 6.61 -1.26 -7.23
C ALA A 130 6.09 -2.25 -6.16
N ALA A 131 5.17 -1.81 -5.32
CA ALA A 131 4.67 -2.60 -4.18
C ALA A 131 3.56 -3.59 -4.56
N PHE A 132 2.77 -3.25 -5.58
CA PHE A 132 1.59 -4.01 -5.99
C PHE A 132 1.70 -4.38 -7.47
N ILE A 133 2.28 -5.55 -7.74
CA ILE A 133 2.52 -6.01 -9.11
C ILE A 133 1.30 -6.76 -9.61
N LEU A 134 0.54 -6.11 -10.49
CA LEU A 134 -0.59 -6.72 -11.19
C LEU A 134 -0.14 -7.30 -12.52
N ALA A 135 -0.69 -8.46 -12.89
CA ALA A 135 -0.64 -8.95 -14.27
C ALA A 135 -1.64 -8.16 -15.12
N ALA A 136 -1.30 -7.87 -16.37
CA ALA A 136 -2.27 -7.30 -17.28
C ALA A 136 -3.13 -8.41 -17.90
N PRO A 137 -4.42 -8.17 -18.14
CA PRO A 137 -5.27 -9.13 -18.83
C PRO A 137 -4.81 -9.27 -20.29
N SER A 138 -4.36 -10.48 -20.66
CA SER A 138 -3.94 -10.77 -22.04
C SER A 138 -5.11 -10.81 -23.03
N SER A 139 -6.34 -10.87 -22.52
CA SER A 139 -7.59 -10.96 -23.30
C SER A 139 -7.79 -9.78 -24.25
N TYR A 140 -7.29 -8.59 -23.90
CA TYR A 140 -7.42 -7.39 -24.73
C TYR A 140 -6.33 -7.26 -25.81
N ARG A 141 -5.33 -8.17 -25.83
CA ARG A 141 -4.33 -8.35 -26.88
C ARG A 141 -3.42 -7.16 -27.19
N HIS A 142 -3.34 -6.17 -26.32
CA HIS A 142 -2.35 -5.10 -26.45
C HIS A 142 -0.97 -5.58 -25.98
N LYS A 143 0.10 -5.14 -26.67
CA LYS A 143 1.48 -5.42 -26.25
C LYS A 143 1.85 -4.71 -24.95
N ALA A 144 1.37 -3.48 -24.77
CA ALA A 144 1.65 -2.67 -23.59
C ALA A 144 0.65 -2.99 -22.47
N LYS A 145 1.17 -3.19 -21.27
CA LYS A 145 0.38 -3.51 -20.06
C LYS A 145 -0.70 -2.46 -19.77
N HIS A 146 -0.35 -1.18 -19.83
CA HIS A 146 -1.28 -0.08 -19.53
C HIS A 146 -2.45 -0.02 -20.50
N ARG A 147 -2.22 -0.31 -21.79
CA ARG A 147 -3.31 -0.39 -22.78
C ARG A 147 -4.30 -1.53 -22.50
N ASN A 148 -3.82 -2.68 -22.01
CA ASN A 148 -4.72 -3.74 -21.55
C ASN A 148 -5.54 -3.32 -20.33
N HIS A 149 -4.96 -2.57 -19.39
CA HIS A 149 -5.70 -2.03 -18.24
C HIS A 149 -6.74 -0.99 -18.65
N LEU A 150 -6.39 -0.07 -19.56
CA LEU A 150 -7.36 0.89 -20.09
C LEU A 150 -8.48 0.20 -20.86
N ALA A 151 -8.17 -0.83 -21.65
CA ALA A 151 -9.17 -1.62 -22.36
C ALA A 151 -10.11 -2.38 -21.39
N LEU A 152 -9.58 -2.90 -20.29
CA LEU A 152 -10.38 -3.50 -19.21
C LEU A 152 -11.36 -2.47 -18.63
N VAL A 153 -10.87 -1.29 -18.26
CA VAL A 153 -11.71 -0.21 -17.70
C VAL A 153 -12.79 0.21 -18.69
N ALA A 154 -12.45 0.36 -19.97
CA ALA A 154 -13.42 0.69 -21.00
C ALA A 154 -14.48 -0.40 -21.18
N ASP A 155 -14.10 -1.66 -21.09
CA ASP A 155 -15.00 -2.80 -21.15
C ASP A 155 -15.99 -2.77 -19.97
N MET A 156 -15.48 -2.54 -18.75
CA MET A 156 -16.30 -2.46 -17.56
C MET A 156 -17.30 -1.29 -17.60
N PHE A 157 -16.84 -0.09 -17.88
CA PHE A 157 -17.62 1.14 -17.66
C PHE A 157 -18.31 1.73 -18.90
N ARG A 158 -17.83 1.41 -20.11
CA ARG A 158 -18.46 1.91 -21.36
C ARG A 158 -19.35 0.88 -22.02
N LYS A 159 -19.03 -0.43 -21.90
CA LYS A 159 -19.76 -1.50 -22.58
C LYS A 159 -20.54 -2.39 -21.61
N GLY A 160 -19.96 -2.71 -20.46
CA GLY A 160 -20.46 -3.79 -19.61
C GLY A 160 -21.53 -3.38 -18.59
N GLY A 161 -21.81 -2.09 -18.43
CA GLY A 161 -22.80 -1.66 -17.41
C GLY A 161 -22.39 -1.95 -15.96
N PHE A 162 -21.09 -2.18 -15.72
CA PHE A 162 -20.54 -2.57 -14.43
C PHE A 162 -20.90 -1.59 -13.30
N GLY A 163 -20.87 -0.28 -13.57
CA GLY A 163 -21.28 0.73 -12.58
C GLY A 163 -22.72 0.56 -12.11
N ALA A 164 -23.65 0.27 -13.03
CA ALA A 164 -25.04 0.01 -12.68
C ALA A 164 -25.24 -1.33 -11.96
N GLU A 165 -24.40 -2.33 -12.22
CA GLU A 165 -24.36 -3.60 -11.49
C GLU A 165 -23.92 -3.39 -10.05
N LEU A 166 -22.85 -2.64 -9.83
CA LEU A 166 -22.36 -2.27 -8.49
C LEU A 166 -23.41 -1.53 -7.66
N GLY A 167 -24.13 -0.57 -8.28
CA GLY A 167 -25.18 0.16 -7.59
C GLY A 167 -26.39 -0.69 -7.18
N ARG A 168 -26.46 -1.95 -7.62
CA ARG A 168 -27.49 -2.92 -7.22
C ARG A 168 -27.00 -4.01 -6.30
N ALA A 169 -25.69 -4.11 -6.10
CA ALA A 169 -25.11 -5.10 -5.20
C ALA A 169 -25.67 -4.92 -3.78
N GLN A 170 -25.94 -6.04 -3.11
CA GLN A 170 -26.50 -6.07 -1.75
C GLN A 170 -25.47 -6.53 -0.70
N SER A 171 -24.25 -6.90 -1.15
CA SER A 171 -23.21 -7.41 -0.29
C SER A 171 -21.83 -7.25 -0.92
N LEU A 172 -20.79 -7.37 -0.10
CA LEU A 172 -19.40 -7.25 -0.56
C LEU A 172 -18.97 -8.43 -1.46
N ASP A 173 -19.54 -9.61 -1.27
CA ASP A 173 -19.28 -10.76 -2.14
C ASP A 173 -19.95 -10.62 -3.51
N GLU A 174 -21.10 -9.95 -3.63
CA GLU A 174 -21.67 -9.61 -4.93
C GLU A 174 -20.79 -8.61 -5.69
N VAL A 175 -20.27 -7.59 -5.01
CA VAL A 175 -19.29 -6.66 -5.60
C VAL A 175 -18.05 -7.43 -6.07
N PHE A 176 -17.55 -8.34 -5.26
CA PHE A 176 -16.42 -9.19 -5.62
C PHE A 176 -16.72 -10.10 -6.82
N ALA A 177 -17.89 -10.71 -6.85
CA ALA A 177 -18.32 -11.57 -7.97
C ALA A 177 -18.41 -10.79 -9.29
N ALA A 178 -19.00 -9.59 -9.25
CA ALA A 178 -19.06 -8.69 -10.40
C ALA A 178 -17.67 -8.30 -10.92
N LEU A 179 -16.72 -8.01 -10.03
CA LEU A 179 -15.34 -7.70 -10.39
C LEU A 179 -14.61 -8.89 -11.02
N THR A 180 -14.72 -10.07 -10.42
CA THR A 180 -13.99 -11.26 -10.86
C THR A 180 -14.56 -11.89 -12.13
N ALA A 181 -15.73 -11.45 -12.59
CA ALA A 181 -16.26 -11.80 -13.91
C ALA A 181 -15.44 -11.20 -15.06
N TYR A 182 -14.66 -10.13 -14.80
CA TYR A 182 -13.84 -9.50 -15.83
C TYR A 182 -12.46 -10.16 -15.95
N PRO A 183 -11.97 -10.32 -17.20
CA PRO A 183 -10.68 -10.97 -17.44
C PRO A 183 -9.53 -10.17 -16.84
N GLY A 184 -8.64 -10.87 -16.10
CA GLY A 184 -7.48 -10.28 -15.45
C GLY A 184 -7.74 -9.78 -14.04
N ILE A 185 -8.98 -9.78 -13.57
CA ILE A 185 -9.32 -9.54 -12.17
C ILE A 185 -9.45 -10.89 -11.47
N GLY A 186 -8.34 -11.35 -10.90
CA GLY A 186 -8.33 -12.56 -10.07
C GLY A 186 -8.83 -12.30 -8.65
N PRO A 187 -9.03 -13.36 -7.83
CA PRO A 187 -9.64 -13.24 -6.50
C PRO A 187 -8.96 -12.22 -5.59
N PHE A 188 -7.62 -12.19 -5.56
CA PHE A 188 -6.90 -11.23 -4.73
C PHE A 188 -7.14 -9.78 -5.17
N LEU A 189 -7.04 -9.50 -6.47
CA LEU A 189 -7.28 -8.16 -7.00
C LEU A 189 -8.74 -7.75 -6.84
N GLY A 190 -9.67 -8.65 -7.13
CA GLY A 190 -11.11 -8.41 -6.97
C GLY A 190 -11.46 -8.02 -5.55
N TYR A 191 -10.95 -8.75 -4.55
CA TYR A 191 -11.16 -8.41 -3.15
C TYR A 191 -10.56 -7.05 -2.77
N GLN A 192 -9.33 -6.75 -3.23
CA GLN A 192 -8.71 -5.45 -2.97
C GLN A 192 -9.51 -4.28 -3.57
N ILE A 193 -10.06 -4.45 -4.78
CA ILE A 193 -10.91 -3.44 -5.42
C ILE A 193 -12.26 -3.34 -4.72
N ALA A 194 -12.87 -4.46 -4.30
CA ALA A 194 -14.14 -4.46 -3.58
C ALA A 194 -14.05 -3.62 -2.28
N ILE A 195 -12.97 -3.81 -1.51
CA ILE A 195 -12.71 -2.99 -0.31
C ILE A 195 -12.49 -1.52 -0.67
N ASP A 196 -11.78 -1.22 -1.77
CA ASP A 196 -11.58 0.17 -2.21
C ASP A 196 -12.89 0.84 -2.62
N LEU A 197 -13.73 0.14 -3.33
CA LEU A 197 -15.09 0.60 -3.70
C LEU A 197 -15.95 0.84 -2.46
N ASN A 198 -15.81 -0.05 -1.47
CA ASN A 198 -16.51 0.09 -0.19
C ASN A 198 -15.96 1.25 0.67
N TYR A 199 -14.88 1.92 0.31
CA TYR A 199 -14.45 3.18 0.97
C TYR A 199 -15.26 4.38 0.47
N SER A 200 -15.92 4.31 -0.69
CA SER A 200 -16.78 5.37 -1.19
C SER A 200 -18.10 5.48 -0.40
N ALA A 201 -18.79 6.60 -0.56
CA ALA A 201 -20.13 6.78 0.00
C ALA A 201 -21.22 5.97 -0.73
N GLU A 202 -20.88 5.44 -1.90
CA GLU A 202 -21.81 4.76 -2.80
C GLU A 202 -22.11 3.31 -2.39
N LEU A 203 -21.23 2.68 -1.60
CA LEU A 203 -21.39 1.36 -1.04
C LEU A 203 -21.17 1.42 0.48
N ASP A 204 -21.97 0.67 1.24
CA ASP A 204 -21.86 0.61 2.71
C ASP A 204 -22.12 -0.79 3.23
N PHE A 205 -21.15 -1.69 2.97
CA PHE A 205 -21.18 -3.07 3.42
C PHE A 205 -20.28 -3.28 4.63
N ASP A 206 -20.66 -4.18 5.54
CA ASP A 206 -19.75 -4.55 6.64
C ASP A 206 -18.52 -5.28 6.07
N GLU A 207 -17.35 -4.73 6.35
CA GLU A 207 -16.07 -5.29 5.91
C GLU A 207 -15.75 -6.65 6.54
N ASN A 208 -16.54 -7.10 7.52
CA ASN A 208 -16.42 -8.40 8.16
C ASN A 208 -17.35 -9.48 7.56
N GLU A 209 -18.25 -9.14 6.65
CA GLU A 209 -19.13 -10.13 6.02
C GLU A 209 -18.41 -11.02 5.02
N PHE A 210 -17.36 -10.49 4.39
CA PHE A 210 -16.65 -11.19 3.32
C PHE A 210 -15.15 -10.90 3.33
N THR A 211 -14.34 -11.94 3.11
CA THR A 211 -12.88 -11.79 2.96
C THR A 211 -12.32 -12.82 2.00
N VAL A 212 -11.16 -12.52 1.42
CA VAL A 212 -10.40 -13.44 0.56
C VAL A 212 -8.94 -13.44 0.99
N ALA A 213 -8.41 -14.62 1.26
CA ALA A 213 -7.01 -14.78 1.62
C ALA A 213 -6.09 -14.60 0.39
N GLY A 214 -5.34 -13.51 0.37
CA GLY A 214 -4.31 -13.30 -0.64
C GLY A 214 -3.10 -14.24 -0.48
N PRO A 215 -2.23 -14.36 -1.51
CA PRO A 215 -1.07 -15.27 -1.46
C PRO A 215 -0.09 -14.98 -0.29
N GLY A 216 -0.04 -13.75 0.19
CA GLY A 216 0.74 -13.38 1.37
C GLY A 216 0.09 -13.87 2.65
N ALA A 217 -1.22 -13.69 2.78
CA ALA A 217 -2.00 -14.11 3.93
C ALA A 217 -1.99 -15.64 4.07
N LEU A 218 -2.16 -16.39 2.98
CA LEU A 218 -2.06 -17.86 3.00
C LEU A 218 -0.75 -18.33 3.65
N ARG A 219 0.39 -17.75 3.25
CA ARG A 219 1.69 -18.09 3.86
C ARG A 219 1.80 -17.67 5.33
N GLY A 220 1.18 -16.53 5.69
CA GLY A 220 1.09 -16.09 7.07
C GLY A 220 0.28 -17.03 7.93
N ILE A 221 -0.87 -17.47 7.44
CA ILE A 221 -1.73 -18.47 8.08
C ILE A 221 -0.95 -19.78 8.30
N GLU A 222 -0.27 -20.31 7.28
CA GLU A 222 0.57 -21.50 7.39
C GLU A 222 1.69 -21.37 8.45
N LYS A 223 2.13 -20.15 8.75
CA LYS A 223 3.13 -19.89 9.79
C LYS A 223 2.51 -19.73 11.17
N VAL A 224 1.37 -19.08 11.27
CA VAL A 224 0.67 -18.85 12.54
C VAL A 224 0.03 -20.15 13.04
N PHE A 225 -0.60 -20.93 12.16
CA PHE A 225 -1.27 -22.17 12.52
C PHE A 225 -0.41 -23.39 12.15
N SER A 226 -0.25 -24.31 13.09
CA SER A 226 0.37 -25.63 12.83
C SER A 226 -0.64 -26.63 12.28
N ASP A 227 -1.91 -26.47 12.66
CA ASP A 227 -3.05 -27.23 12.16
C ASP A 227 -4.26 -26.30 12.07
N THR A 228 -4.89 -26.23 10.90
CA THR A 228 -6.08 -25.40 10.67
C THR A 228 -7.37 -26.09 11.12
N ALA A 229 -7.31 -27.35 11.56
CA ALA A 229 -8.48 -28.19 11.88
C ALA A 229 -9.53 -28.24 10.74
N GLY A 230 -9.08 -28.10 9.48
CA GLY A 230 -9.94 -28.09 8.30
C GLY A 230 -10.69 -26.78 8.06
N GLN A 231 -10.40 -25.72 8.82
CA GLN A 231 -10.99 -24.39 8.56
C GLN A 231 -10.38 -23.77 7.32
N SER A 232 -11.20 -23.01 6.57
CA SER A 232 -10.73 -22.24 5.43
C SER A 232 -9.85 -21.07 5.88
N PRO A 233 -8.97 -20.56 5.00
CA PRO A 233 -8.18 -19.36 5.30
C PRO A 233 -9.05 -18.16 5.69
N GLU A 234 -10.20 -17.99 5.06
CA GLU A 234 -11.16 -16.93 5.33
C GLU A 234 -11.73 -17.03 6.75
N ASN A 235 -12.11 -18.25 7.18
CA ASN A 235 -12.59 -18.50 8.55
C ASN A 235 -11.49 -18.20 9.59
N LEU A 236 -10.21 -18.48 9.26
CA LEU A 236 -9.10 -18.15 10.15
C LEU A 236 -8.86 -16.64 10.23
N ILE A 237 -9.06 -15.90 9.13
CA ILE A 237 -9.02 -14.43 9.15
C ILE A 237 -10.16 -13.90 10.04
N MET A 238 -11.38 -14.38 9.87
CA MET A 238 -12.52 -13.96 10.68
C MET A 238 -12.34 -14.29 12.17
N ARG A 239 -11.75 -15.46 12.47
CA ARG A 239 -11.38 -15.82 13.85
C ARG A 239 -10.43 -14.78 14.49
N MET A 240 -9.49 -14.21 13.72
CA MET A 240 -8.62 -13.15 14.26
C MET A 240 -9.42 -11.87 14.52
N VAL A 241 -10.37 -11.52 13.67
CA VAL A 241 -11.27 -10.38 13.90
C VAL A 241 -12.05 -10.57 15.21
N GLU A 242 -12.65 -11.73 15.41
CA GLU A 242 -13.46 -12.04 16.58
C GLU A 242 -12.68 -12.06 17.90
N ARG A 243 -11.40 -12.46 17.84
CA ARG A 243 -10.58 -12.65 19.04
C ARG A 243 -9.64 -11.47 19.35
N GLN A 244 -9.68 -10.40 18.59
CA GLN A 244 -8.70 -9.31 18.72
C GLN A 244 -8.61 -8.74 20.13
N GLU A 245 -9.73 -8.46 20.79
CA GLU A 245 -9.76 -7.89 22.15
C GLU A 245 -9.17 -8.87 23.17
N GLU A 246 -9.58 -10.13 23.11
CA GLU A 246 -9.07 -11.19 24.00
C GLU A 246 -7.56 -11.37 23.84
N GLU A 247 -7.05 -11.38 22.61
CA GLU A 247 -5.65 -11.63 22.33
C GLU A 247 -4.74 -10.45 22.70
N PHE A 248 -5.17 -9.21 22.44
CA PHE A 248 -4.45 -8.05 22.92
C PHE A 248 -4.41 -8.01 24.45
N ALA A 249 -5.53 -8.28 25.13
CA ALA A 249 -5.59 -8.34 26.59
C ALA A 249 -4.71 -9.49 27.13
N ARG A 250 -4.74 -10.69 26.53
CA ARG A 250 -3.91 -11.84 26.92
C ARG A 250 -2.42 -11.50 26.88
N LEU A 251 -1.99 -10.70 25.91
CA LEU A 251 -0.60 -10.30 25.75
C LEU A 251 -0.22 -9.03 26.53
N GLY A 252 -1.17 -8.43 27.26
CA GLY A 252 -0.97 -7.16 27.96
C GLY A 252 -0.65 -5.98 27.03
N LEU A 253 -1.18 -6.02 25.81
CA LEU A 253 -0.96 -4.99 24.80
C LEU A 253 -2.11 -3.98 24.86
N LYS A 254 -1.75 -2.70 24.90
CA LYS A 254 -2.72 -1.62 24.69
C LYS A 254 -2.95 -1.47 23.19
N PHE A 255 -4.21 -1.59 22.77
CA PHE A 255 -4.61 -1.43 21.38
C PHE A 255 -6.01 -0.81 21.31
N ASP A 256 -6.05 0.51 21.15
CA ASP A 256 -7.31 1.28 21.14
C ASP A 256 -7.92 1.36 19.71
N GLY A 257 -7.35 0.65 18.74
CA GLY A 257 -7.82 0.70 17.36
C GLY A 257 -7.40 1.96 16.61
N LEU A 258 -7.93 2.10 15.39
CA LEU A 258 -7.70 3.28 14.54
C LEU A 258 -8.73 4.36 14.92
N PHE A 259 -8.38 5.23 15.87
CA PHE A 259 -9.31 6.23 16.40
C PHE A 259 -10.63 5.58 16.85
N ASP A 260 -10.53 4.55 17.69
CA ASP A 260 -11.59 3.70 18.24
C ASP A 260 -12.19 2.68 17.24
N ARG A 261 -11.73 2.63 15.99
CA ARG A 261 -12.17 1.61 15.02
C ARG A 261 -11.40 0.30 15.22
N PRO A 262 -12.07 -0.84 15.50
CA PRO A 262 -11.43 -2.14 15.62
C PRO A 262 -10.86 -2.63 14.29
N LEU A 263 -10.00 -3.66 14.32
CA LEU A 263 -9.52 -4.33 13.12
C LEU A 263 -10.69 -4.99 12.38
N LYS A 264 -10.69 -4.84 11.06
CA LYS A 264 -11.62 -5.49 10.15
C LYS A 264 -10.94 -6.66 9.42
N ALA A 265 -11.72 -7.47 8.72
CA ALA A 265 -11.22 -8.65 8.00
C ALA A 265 -10.08 -8.32 7.04
N ILE A 266 -10.14 -7.19 6.34
CA ILE A 266 -9.07 -6.74 5.43
C ILE A 266 -7.77 -6.43 6.18
N ASP A 267 -7.86 -5.87 7.38
CA ASP A 267 -6.70 -5.54 8.20
C ASP A 267 -6.07 -6.85 8.74
N CYS A 268 -6.88 -7.76 9.26
CA CYS A 268 -6.43 -9.08 9.71
C CYS A 268 -5.80 -9.91 8.57
N GLN A 269 -6.37 -9.83 7.36
CA GLN A 269 -5.80 -10.41 6.15
C GLN A 269 -4.43 -9.79 5.82
N GLY A 270 -4.31 -8.47 5.90
CA GLY A 270 -3.07 -7.73 5.73
C GLY A 270 -2.02 -8.11 6.76
N LEU A 271 -2.41 -8.22 8.03
CA LEU A 271 -1.55 -8.63 9.12
C LEU A 271 -0.95 -10.03 8.93
N PHE A 272 -1.69 -11.00 8.40
CA PHE A 272 -1.11 -12.30 8.02
C PHE A 272 -0.01 -12.15 6.96
N CYS A 273 -0.23 -11.30 5.95
CA CYS A 273 0.77 -11.04 4.91
C CYS A 273 2.04 -10.42 5.49
N GLU A 274 1.89 -9.46 6.39
CA GLU A 274 3.03 -8.78 7.02
C GLU A 274 3.71 -9.68 8.07
N THR A 275 2.97 -10.55 8.75
CA THR A 275 3.52 -11.59 9.65
C THR A 275 4.34 -12.62 8.86
N ASP A 276 3.89 -13.06 7.65
CA ASP A 276 4.73 -13.87 6.75
C ASP A 276 6.07 -13.19 6.49
N LYS A 277 6.01 -11.90 6.18
CA LYS A 277 7.20 -11.09 5.86
C LYS A 277 8.11 -10.90 7.07
N TYR A 278 7.57 -10.54 8.23
CA TYR A 278 8.29 -10.39 9.49
C TYR A 278 8.97 -11.69 9.90
N SER A 279 8.25 -12.81 9.80
CA SER A 279 8.72 -14.14 10.14
C SER A 279 9.92 -14.62 9.30
N ARG A 280 10.19 -14.03 8.15
CA ARG A 280 11.38 -14.37 7.35
C ARG A 280 12.68 -14.02 8.07
N VAL A 281 12.63 -13.08 9.00
CA VAL A 281 13.78 -12.66 9.83
C VAL A 281 13.66 -13.25 11.24
N ALA A 282 12.47 -13.13 11.86
CA ALA A 282 12.27 -13.57 13.24
C ALA A 282 12.25 -15.11 13.40
N PHE A 283 11.77 -15.84 12.39
CA PHE A 283 11.62 -17.30 12.42
C PHE A 283 12.18 -17.95 11.13
N PRO A 284 13.49 -17.85 10.88
CA PRO A 284 14.10 -18.33 9.64
C PRO A 284 13.96 -19.85 9.42
N GLN A 285 13.69 -20.60 10.49
CA GLN A 285 13.42 -22.04 10.44
C GLN A 285 12.05 -22.39 9.82
N LEU A 286 11.11 -21.45 9.77
CA LEU A 286 9.82 -21.67 9.13
C LEU A 286 9.94 -21.49 7.61
N LYS A 287 9.59 -22.53 6.88
CA LYS A 287 9.72 -22.55 5.41
C LYS A 287 8.89 -21.44 4.77
N SER A 288 9.47 -20.74 3.80
CA SER A 288 8.81 -19.76 2.95
C SER A 288 9.45 -19.76 1.57
N ASN A 289 8.66 -19.57 0.52
CA ASN A 289 9.16 -19.39 -0.85
C ASN A 289 9.91 -18.06 -1.03
N ARG A 290 9.84 -17.15 -0.05
CA ARG A 290 10.52 -15.86 -0.03
C ARG A 290 11.33 -15.74 1.26
N VAL A 291 12.66 -15.72 1.11
CA VAL A 291 13.59 -15.72 2.25
C VAL A 291 13.98 -14.29 2.68
N ARG A 292 13.90 -13.32 1.77
CA ARG A 292 14.40 -11.96 2.03
C ARG A 292 13.27 -10.93 2.01
N ILE A 293 13.42 -9.89 2.83
CA ILE A 293 12.66 -8.64 2.72
C ILE A 293 13.49 -7.69 1.86
N LYS A 294 12.93 -7.23 0.73
CA LYS A 294 13.68 -6.44 -0.27
C LYS A 294 13.67 -4.94 0.02
N GLN A 295 12.66 -4.45 0.73
CA GLN A 295 12.47 -3.03 0.97
C GLN A 295 12.91 -2.68 2.38
N GLU A 296 13.86 -1.77 2.48
CA GLU A 296 14.27 -1.17 3.74
C GLU A 296 13.33 -0.01 4.10
N PHE A 297 13.22 0.23 5.40
CA PHE A 297 12.44 1.35 5.91
C PHE A 297 13.32 2.61 5.83
N ALA A 298 12.76 3.66 5.26
CA ALA A 298 13.34 5.00 5.32
C ALA A 298 12.36 5.89 6.09
N PRO A 299 12.75 6.44 7.24
CA PRO A 299 11.96 7.40 7.98
C PRO A 299 11.62 8.60 7.09
N SER A 300 10.41 9.11 7.21
CA SER A 300 9.98 10.33 6.54
C SER A 300 9.35 11.24 7.58
N ASN A 301 9.82 12.47 7.62
CA ASN A 301 9.28 13.52 8.50
C ASN A 301 8.10 14.27 7.86
N SER A 302 7.64 13.83 6.67
CA SER A 302 6.45 14.43 6.06
C SER A 302 5.24 14.27 6.96
N ARG A 303 4.44 15.34 7.04
CA ARG A 303 3.17 15.33 7.77
C ARG A 303 2.28 14.21 7.23
N LEU A 304 1.66 13.46 8.14
CA LEU A 304 0.55 12.58 7.81
C LEU A 304 -0.73 13.40 7.92
N GLU A 305 -1.34 13.69 6.79
CA GLU A 305 -2.68 14.24 6.71
C GLU A 305 -3.61 13.06 6.52
N LEU A 306 -4.50 12.84 7.49
CA LEU A 306 -5.36 11.67 7.51
C LEU A 306 -6.80 12.08 7.22
N PHE A 307 -7.44 11.31 6.37
CA PHE A 307 -8.87 11.39 6.12
C PHE A 307 -9.41 9.99 5.82
N PHE A 308 -10.45 9.59 6.50
CA PHE A 308 -11.07 8.28 6.34
C PHE A 308 -12.47 8.42 5.76
N PRO A 309 -13.06 7.33 5.22
CA PRO A 309 -14.43 7.38 4.73
C PRO A 309 -15.37 8.02 5.76
N PRO A 310 -16.13 9.07 5.42
CA PRO A 310 -16.98 9.78 6.38
C PRO A 310 -17.95 8.89 7.13
N LYS A 311 -18.44 7.83 6.50
CA LYS A 311 -19.30 6.82 7.12
C LYS A 311 -18.66 6.02 8.26
N TRP A 312 -17.35 6.10 8.45
CA TRP A 312 -16.67 5.51 9.59
C TRP A 312 -16.76 6.35 10.87
N GLU A 313 -17.18 7.62 10.74
CA GLU A 313 -17.40 8.58 11.85
C GLU A 313 -16.17 8.80 12.74
N ILE A 314 -14.95 8.53 12.24
CA ILE A 314 -13.69 8.67 12.99
C ILE A 314 -12.92 9.95 12.67
N ASN A 315 -13.34 10.75 11.68
CA ASN A 315 -12.61 11.96 11.28
C ASN A 315 -12.64 13.05 12.34
N GLU A 316 -13.67 13.10 13.20
CA GLU A 316 -13.73 14.01 14.34
C GLU A 316 -12.67 13.63 15.40
N ASN A 317 -12.46 12.34 15.65
CA ASN A 317 -11.43 11.84 16.56
C ASN A 317 -10.02 12.15 16.01
N VAL A 318 -9.83 12.04 14.67
CA VAL A 318 -8.58 12.45 13.99
C VAL A 318 -8.31 13.94 14.22
N ALA A 319 -9.32 14.79 14.02
CA ALA A 319 -9.21 16.24 14.19
C ALA A 319 -8.96 16.63 15.67
N ALA A 320 -9.60 15.93 16.61
CA ALA A 320 -9.37 16.11 18.04
C ALA A 320 -7.92 15.79 18.43
N ALA A 321 -7.41 14.61 17.99
CA ALA A 321 -6.03 14.21 18.23
C ALA A 321 -5.01 15.16 17.57
N GLU A 322 -5.33 15.75 16.41
CA GLU A 322 -4.50 16.82 15.82
C GLU A 322 -4.53 18.12 16.62
N SER A 323 -5.65 18.48 17.23
CA SER A 323 -5.82 19.72 18.01
C SER A 323 -5.11 19.64 19.36
N GLU A 324 -5.27 18.55 20.09
CA GLU A 324 -4.56 18.30 21.35
C GLU A 324 -3.04 18.39 21.16
N ARG A 325 -2.53 17.90 20.06
CA ARG A 325 -1.12 18.00 19.71
C ARG A 325 -0.66 19.44 19.46
N ARG A 326 -1.52 20.32 18.93
CA ARG A 326 -1.18 21.74 18.71
C ARG A 326 -1.12 22.51 20.01
N GLU A 327 -1.95 22.15 20.98
CA GLU A 327 -2.00 22.81 22.30
C GLU A 327 -0.84 22.40 23.22
N PHE A 328 -0.33 21.18 23.05
CA PHE A 328 0.85 20.66 23.75
C PHE A 328 1.95 20.31 22.73
N PRO A 329 2.60 21.29 22.07
CA PRO A 329 3.81 20.98 21.34
C PRO A 329 4.81 20.46 22.38
N GLY A 330 5.02 19.15 22.41
CA GLY A 330 5.99 18.53 23.31
C GLY A 330 7.27 19.34 23.26
N PHE A 331 7.96 19.49 24.38
CA PHE A 331 9.18 20.28 24.55
C PHE A 331 10.19 19.94 23.44
N GLY A 332 9.92 20.47 22.25
CA GLY A 332 10.81 20.40 21.11
C GLY A 332 11.97 21.33 21.40
N ILE A 333 13.13 20.77 21.58
CA ILE A 333 14.40 21.46 21.42
C ILE A 333 14.26 22.28 20.14
N GLY A 334 14.36 23.61 20.27
CA GLY A 334 14.04 24.58 19.24
C GLY A 334 14.63 24.21 17.89
N LEU A 335 13.75 24.01 16.94
CA LEU A 335 14.10 24.11 15.53
C LEU A 335 14.38 25.58 15.30
N GLY A 336 15.66 25.92 15.07
CA GLY A 336 16.07 27.24 14.66
C GLY A 336 15.26 27.71 13.46
N ASP A 337 15.12 29.02 13.39
CA ASP A 337 14.42 29.76 12.35
C ASP A 337 14.64 29.13 10.95
N PRO A 338 13.62 28.99 10.11
CA PRO A 338 13.75 28.44 8.75
C PRO A 338 14.86 29.10 7.91
N GLU A 339 15.20 30.36 8.20
CA GLU A 339 16.32 31.05 7.57
C GLU A 339 17.71 30.54 8.01
N GLU A 340 17.87 30.10 9.27
CA GLU A 340 19.14 29.48 9.70
C GLU A 340 19.37 28.10 9.09
N THR A 341 18.30 27.32 8.90
CA THR A 341 18.40 25.99 8.25
C THR A 341 18.75 26.11 6.79
N ALA A 342 18.26 27.13 6.09
CA ALA A 342 18.60 27.41 4.70
C ALA A 342 20.07 27.83 4.53
N VAL A 343 20.61 28.60 5.47
CA VAL A 343 22.03 29.02 5.50
C VAL A 343 22.94 27.82 5.80
N GLN A 344 22.53 26.92 6.70
CA GLN A 344 23.32 25.72 7.01
C GLN A 344 23.38 24.75 5.82
N MET A 345 22.26 24.57 5.08
CA MET A 345 22.26 23.76 3.85
C MET A 345 23.11 24.38 2.74
N GLN A 346 23.16 25.71 2.59
CA GLN A 346 24.03 26.36 1.62
C GLN A 346 25.52 26.25 1.97
N LEU A 347 25.87 26.21 3.25
CA LEU A 347 27.24 26.02 3.71
C LEU A 347 27.76 24.57 3.49
N ASP A 348 26.91 23.57 3.62
CA ASP A 348 27.28 22.18 3.35
C ASP A 348 27.45 21.91 1.85
N ASP A 349 26.61 22.51 1.01
CA ASP A 349 26.72 22.35 -0.46
C ASP A 349 28.00 23.03 -1.03
N SER A 350 28.49 24.09 -0.37
CA SER A 350 29.75 24.73 -0.73
C SER A 350 31.01 23.91 -0.36
N ARG A 351 30.91 23.03 0.66
CA ARG A 351 32.01 22.12 1.05
C ARG A 351 32.14 20.91 0.12
N LEU A 352 31.08 20.52 -0.56
CA LEU A 352 31.08 19.41 -1.54
C LEU A 352 31.69 19.78 -2.89
N ARG A 353 31.90 21.06 -3.19
CA ARG A 353 32.50 21.54 -4.47
C ARG A 353 34.02 21.73 -4.48
N VAL A 354 34.71 21.47 -3.38
CA VAL A 354 36.17 21.74 -3.28
C VAL A 354 37.04 20.46 -3.40
N VAL A 355 36.48 19.28 -3.69
CA VAL A 355 37.25 18.02 -3.82
C VAL A 355 37.27 17.49 -5.26
N SER A 356 37.11 18.33 -6.28
CA SER A 356 37.36 17.97 -7.68
C SER A 356 38.29 18.97 -8.36
N GLY A 357 39.53 18.99 -7.93
CA GLY A 357 40.62 19.71 -8.58
C GLY A 357 41.84 18.81 -8.66
N ALA A 358 42.10 18.26 -9.84
CA ALA A 358 43.32 17.53 -10.13
C ALA A 358 44.53 18.44 -10.16
N PRO A 359 45.74 17.98 -9.89
CA PRO A 359 46.92 18.46 -10.53
C PRO A 359 47.51 17.38 -11.43
N GLY A 360 47.91 17.86 -12.60
CA GLY A 360 48.56 17.05 -13.59
C GLY A 360 50.08 16.90 -13.36
N GLY A 361 50.61 16.00 -14.13
CA GLY A 361 51.98 16.06 -14.59
C GLY A 361 52.91 14.95 -14.07
N GLY A 362 53.41 14.15 -15.00
CA GLY A 362 54.61 13.34 -14.80
C GLY A 362 54.63 12.10 -15.71
N ARG A 363 55.38 12.19 -16.77
CA ARG A 363 55.77 11.12 -17.71
C ARG A 363 56.51 9.98 -16.98
N ASP A 364 56.42 8.72 -17.42
CA ASP A 364 57.40 8.04 -18.29
C ASP A 364 57.03 6.55 -18.40
N GLU A 365 57.05 6.14 -19.65
CA GLU A 365 57.66 4.98 -20.31
C GLU A 365 57.43 3.53 -19.81
N ALA A 366 56.99 2.77 -20.77
CA ALA A 366 57.58 1.55 -21.35
C ALA A 366 56.94 0.17 -21.03
N GLU A 367 56.65 -0.45 -22.15
CA GLU A 367 56.74 -1.89 -22.49
C GLU A 367 55.64 -2.86 -22.00
N SER A 368 54.91 -3.34 -22.95
CA SER A 368 55.13 -4.53 -23.82
C SER A 368 54.28 -5.75 -23.42
N SER A 369 53.51 -6.14 -24.45
CA SER A 369 53.18 -7.52 -24.82
C SER A 369 52.25 -8.34 -23.87
N THR A 370 51.27 -9.09 -24.25
CA THR A 370 50.98 -9.92 -25.40
C THR A 370 49.57 -10.49 -25.29
N LEU A 371 48.87 -10.51 -26.39
CA LEU A 371 47.85 -11.41 -26.87
C LEU A 371 47.41 -12.63 -26.04
N GLY A 372 46.11 -12.84 -26.05
CA GLY A 372 45.52 -14.11 -25.69
C GLY A 372 44.01 -14.19 -26.04
N THR A 373 43.70 -14.36 -27.29
CA THR A 373 42.42 -14.75 -27.87
C THR A 373 42.05 -16.17 -27.46
N LEU A 374 40.75 -16.45 -27.15
CA LEU A 374 40.02 -17.65 -27.60
C LEU A 374 38.58 -17.63 -27.00
N ARG A 375 37.61 -17.42 -27.85
CA ARG A 375 36.60 -18.32 -28.46
C ARG A 375 35.58 -18.96 -27.52
N ARG A 376 34.32 -18.54 -27.82
CA ARG A 376 33.05 -19.24 -27.81
C ARG A 376 33.13 -20.78 -27.67
N VAL A 377 32.16 -21.37 -26.92
CA VAL A 377 31.23 -22.39 -27.43
C VAL A 377 29.94 -22.36 -26.59
N ALA A 378 28.81 -22.52 -27.28
CA ALA A 378 27.46 -22.68 -26.79
C ALA A 378 27.19 -24.14 -26.35
N SER A 379 26.30 -24.26 -25.38
CA SER A 379 25.24 -25.29 -25.32
C SER A 379 24.12 -24.77 -24.44
#